data_48295fef52bb2b91ab5f6cd4b0328507
#
_entry.id   48295fef52bb2b91ab5f6cd4b0328507
#
_cell.length_a   1.000
_cell.length_b   1.000
_cell.length_c   1.000
_cell.angle_alpha   90.00
_cell.angle_beta   90.00
_cell.angle_gamma   90.00
#
_symmetry.space_group_name_H-M   'P 1'
#
loop_
_entity.id
_entity.type
_entity.pdbx_description
1 polymer ?
#
loop_
_entity_poly.entity_id
_entity_poly.type
_entity_poly.pdbx_seq_one_letter_code
_entity_poly.pdbx_strand_id
1 'polypeptide(L)'
;ERAHGVLFGQLAAEGDAVRATGGDVPTFGFELDMVERLTAVVEGEGTAEDVAAEAERGYAVLGERAAGVIAHANAFYRDVLGVLADPSISVRDRRAALDGALQRYLSRPDLALPSAPKDMGVLYDHPYALAFRTGYADLDGLTWAGHWLKLAATEPVTDFPRREQRDAGLDTVTARYFAKLSYGEPPQFFPSEIPLAPSISPGIIFISPEAAMIWDNASMMQEVLADILASPAVKDVRAALDEAVDHFMDPTYRMTVQGEWEIMALRHGIFFQGGYPLGVLLESELNVGGHFAHLRDGGPIVIPGMPGQ
;
A
#
# COMPACT_ATOMS: atom_id res chain seq x y z
N GLU A 1 -5.77 -7.20 2.79
CA GLU A 1 -6.07 -7.96 1.55
C GLU A 1 -7.57 -7.93 1.25
N ARG A 2 -8.46 -8.31 2.20
CA ARG A 2 -9.91 -8.34 1.96
C ARG A 2 -10.47 -6.97 1.61
N ALA A 3 -10.10 -5.94 2.34
CA ALA A 3 -10.54 -4.56 2.06
C ALA A 3 -10.20 -4.11 0.64
N HIS A 4 -9.01 -4.44 0.13
CA HIS A 4 -8.65 -4.15 -1.27
C HIS A 4 -9.54 -4.90 -2.28
N GLY A 5 -9.86 -6.17 -2.01
CA GLY A 5 -10.77 -6.90 -2.89
C GLY A 5 -12.16 -6.27 -2.93
N VAL A 6 -12.71 -5.90 -1.77
CA VAL A 6 -13.99 -5.17 -1.68
C VAL A 6 -13.91 -3.86 -2.46
N LEU A 7 -12.84 -3.08 -2.24
CA LEU A 7 -12.63 -1.81 -2.94
C LEU A 7 -12.62 -1.98 -4.47
N PHE A 8 -11.85 -2.91 -5.01
CA PHE A 8 -11.78 -3.13 -6.46
C PHE A 8 -13.14 -3.48 -7.06
N GLY A 9 -13.93 -4.33 -6.39
CA GLY A 9 -15.27 -4.67 -6.84
C GLY A 9 -16.19 -3.46 -6.93
N GLN A 10 -16.16 -2.62 -5.92
CA GLN A 10 -17.02 -1.43 -5.82
C GLN A 10 -16.51 -0.32 -6.76
N LEU A 11 -15.20 -0.10 -6.87
CA LEU A 11 -14.64 0.85 -7.84
C LEU A 11 -14.95 0.47 -9.29
N ALA A 12 -14.93 -0.82 -9.63
CA ALA A 12 -15.30 -1.26 -10.96
C ALA A 12 -16.76 -0.93 -11.26
N ALA A 13 -17.67 -1.20 -10.30
CA ALA A 13 -19.10 -0.91 -10.46
C ALA A 13 -19.37 0.60 -10.59
N GLU A 14 -18.74 1.41 -9.74
CA GLU A 14 -18.85 2.88 -9.80
C GLU A 14 -18.26 3.45 -11.10
N GLY A 15 -17.07 3.00 -11.48
CA GLY A 15 -16.44 3.41 -12.73
C GLY A 15 -17.28 3.06 -13.96
N ASP A 16 -17.92 1.88 -13.99
CA ASP A 16 -18.85 1.49 -15.06
C ASP A 16 -20.08 2.40 -15.08
N ALA A 17 -20.64 2.75 -13.92
CA ALA A 17 -21.79 3.65 -13.83
C ALA A 17 -21.44 5.07 -14.31
N VAL A 18 -20.27 5.60 -13.92
CA VAL A 18 -19.78 6.90 -14.35
C VAL A 18 -19.56 6.93 -15.88
N ARG A 19 -18.89 5.91 -16.42
CA ARG A 19 -18.66 5.78 -17.88
C ARG A 19 -19.97 5.69 -18.67
N ALA A 20 -20.97 4.96 -18.16
CA ALA A 20 -22.27 4.80 -18.82
C ALA A 20 -23.08 6.10 -18.85
N THR A 21 -22.92 6.98 -17.86
CA THR A 21 -23.64 8.27 -17.80
C THR A 21 -22.90 9.41 -18.49
N GLY A 22 -21.64 9.20 -18.88
CA GLY A 22 -20.77 10.25 -19.41
C GLY A 22 -20.41 11.30 -18.34
N GLY A 23 -20.47 10.92 -17.07
CA GLY A 23 -20.09 11.77 -15.95
C GLY A 23 -18.58 11.93 -15.83
N ASP A 24 -18.15 13.12 -15.46
CA ASP A 24 -16.71 13.43 -15.27
C ASP A 24 -16.27 13.32 -13.79
N VAL A 25 -17.19 13.11 -12.86
CA VAL A 25 -16.91 13.25 -11.42
C VAL A 25 -17.46 12.06 -10.64
N PRO A 26 -16.61 11.44 -9.77
CA PRO A 26 -17.05 10.46 -8.80
C PRO A 26 -18.15 11.05 -7.88
N THR A 27 -19.09 10.24 -7.50
CA THR A 27 -20.13 10.67 -6.58
C THR A 27 -19.59 10.72 -5.15
N PHE A 28 -19.64 11.88 -4.51
CA PHE A 28 -19.22 12.05 -3.11
C PHE A 28 -19.88 11.05 -2.16
N GLY A 29 -21.15 10.67 -2.43
CA GLY A 29 -21.86 9.65 -1.66
C GLY A 29 -21.19 8.27 -1.72
N PHE A 30 -20.69 7.87 -2.89
CA PHE A 30 -19.97 6.59 -3.03
C PHE A 30 -18.73 6.54 -2.14
N GLU A 31 -17.93 7.61 -2.13
CA GLU A 31 -16.70 7.64 -1.33
C GLU A 31 -16.99 7.50 0.17
N LEU A 32 -17.97 8.24 0.69
CA LEU A 32 -18.37 8.15 2.10
C LEU A 32 -18.84 6.74 2.47
N ASP A 33 -19.75 6.17 1.68
CA ASP A 33 -20.28 4.83 1.92
C ASP A 33 -19.15 3.78 1.91
N MET A 34 -18.17 3.94 1.01
CA MET A 34 -17.03 3.03 0.91
C MET A 34 -16.02 3.20 2.04
N VAL A 35 -15.74 4.42 2.49
CA VAL A 35 -14.88 4.65 3.67
C VAL A 35 -15.50 3.98 4.89
N GLU A 36 -16.80 4.17 5.15
CA GLU A 36 -17.51 3.50 6.24
C GLU A 36 -17.43 1.97 6.09
N ARG A 37 -17.71 1.44 4.90
CA ARG A 37 -17.68 0.00 4.63
C ARG A 37 -16.30 -0.62 4.83
N LEU A 38 -15.25 0.00 4.30
CA LEU A 38 -13.89 -0.53 4.41
C LEU A 38 -13.35 -0.44 5.84
N THR A 39 -13.69 0.63 6.56
CA THR A 39 -13.35 0.77 7.98
C THR A 39 -13.99 -0.38 8.78
N ALA A 40 -15.28 -0.64 8.59
CA ALA A 40 -15.98 -1.75 9.22
C ALA A 40 -15.33 -3.12 8.90
N VAL A 41 -14.91 -3.34 7.65
CA VAL A 41 -14.18 -4.56 7.25
C VAL A 41 -12.85 -4.69 7.99
N VAL A 42 -12.12 -3.60 8.17
CA VAL A 42 -10.82 -3.59 8.87
C VAL A 42 -11.03 -3.82 10.37
N GLU A 43 -12.07 -3.27 10.96
CA GLU A 43 -12.46 -3.47 12.36
C GLU A 43 -13.02 -4.86 12.63
N GLY A 44 -13.23 -5.65 11.58
CA GLY A 44 -13.71 -7.03 11.69
C GLY A 44 -15.22 -7.15 11.77
N GLU A 45 -15.95 -6.13 11.36
CA GLU A 45 -17.41 -6.17 11.27
C GLU A 45 -17.88 -6.99 10.06
N GLY A 46 -19.00 -7.66 10.24
CA GLY A 46 -19.53 -8.61 9.27
C GLY A 46 -19.00 -10.04 9.47
N THR A 47 -19.62 -11.02 8.80
CA THR A 47 -19.10 -12.38 8.87
C THR A 47 -17.82 -12.51 8.04
N ALA A 48 -16.83 -13.23 8.56
CA ALA A 48 -15.56 -13.41 7.86
C ALA A 48 -15.75 -14.10 6.49
N GLU A 49 -16.82 -14.89 6.33
CA GLU A 49 -17.17 -15.61 5.10
C GLU A 49 -17.77 -14.65 4.07
N ASP A 50 -18.69 -13.79 4.45
CA ASP A 50 -19.31 -12.81 3.54
C ASP A 50 -18.28 -11.82 2.99
N VAL A 51 -17.43 -11.28 3.87
CA VAL A 51 -16.34 -10.38 3.47
C VAL A 51 -15.33 -11.07 2.57
N ALA A 52 -15.01 -12.34 2.82
CA ALA A 52 -14.10 -13.11 1.97
C ALA A 52 -14.69 -13.33 0.58
N ALA A 53 -15.97 -13.71 0.49
CA ALA A 53 -16.65 -13.90 -0.77
C ALA A 53 -16.80 -12.59 -1.57
N GLU A 54 -17.05 -11.47 -0.91
CA GLU A 54 -17.09 -10.15 -1.54
C GLU A 54 -15.72 -9.75 -2.08
N ALA A 55 -14.67 -9.94 -1.30
CA ALA A 55 -13.30 -9.65 -1.72
C ALA A 55 -12.85 -10.52 -2.91
N GLU A 56 -13.22 -11.80 -2.92
CA GLU A 56 -12.92 -12.70 -4.04
C GLU A 56 -13.59 -12.21 -5.34
N ARG A 57 -14.88 -11.84 -5.26
CA ARG A 57 -15.58 -11.23 -6.41
C ARG A 57 -14.92 -9.93 -6.86
N GLY A 58 -14.46 -9.11 -5.92
CA GLY A 58 -13.75 -7.86 -6.21
C GLY A 58 -12.42 -8.10 -6.92
N TYR A 59 -11.62 -9.06 -6.48
CA TYR A 59 -10.40 -9.42 -7.23
C TYR A 59 -10.70 -9.99 -8.62
N ALA A 60 -11.82 -10.71 -8.79
CA ALA A 60 -12.19 -11.26 -10.09
C ALA A 60 -12.43 -10.18 -11.17
N VAL A 61 -12.84 -8.96 -10.80
CA VAL A 61 -13.01 -7.84 -11.76
C VAL A 61 -11.70 -7.42 -12.42
N LEU A 62 -10.57 -7.61 -11.73
CA LEU A 62 -9.23 -7.33 -12.27
C LEU A 62 -8.82 -8.31 -13.38
N GLY A 63 -9.50 -9.47 -13.48
CA GLY A 63 -9.13 -10.56 -14.34
C GLY A 63 -8.14 -11.54 -13.74
N GLU A 64 -8.09 -12.72 -14.33
CA GLU A 64 -7.34 -13.87 -13.82
C GLU A 64 -5.84 -13.53 -13.60
N ARG A 65 -5.25 -12.81 -14.55
CA ARG A 65 -3.81 -12.47 -14.49
C ARG A 65 -3.49 -11.49 -13.38
N ALA A 66 -4.16 -10.34 -13.32
CA ALA A 66 -3.93 -9.34 -12.27
C ALA A 66 -4.22 -9.90 -10.87
N ALA A 67 -5.37 -10.59 -10.72
CA ALA A 67 -5.72 -11.26 -9.48
C ALA A 67 -4.68 -12.33 -9.08
N GLY A 68 -4.18 -13.09 -10.04
CA GLY A 68 -3.14 -14.11 -9.82
C GLY A 68 -1.82 -13.51 -9.34
N VAL A 69 -1.35 -12.42 -9.96
CA VAL A 69 -0.13 -11.71 -9.55
C VAL A 69 -0.27 -11.16 -8.13
N ILE A 70 -1.39 -10.51 -7.80
CA ILE A 70 -1.67 -9.99 -6.45
C ILE A 70 -1.72 -11.14 -5.43
N ALA A 71 -2.43 -12.21 -5.73
CA ALA A 71 -2.55 -13.36 -4.83
C ALA A 71 -1.18 -14.02 -4.58
N HIS A 72 -0.33 -14.12 -5.62
CA HIS A 72 1.02 -14.67 -5.51
C HIS A 72 1.94 -13.77 -4.67
N ALA A 73 1.90 -12.46 -4.86
CA ALA A 73 2.65 -11.50 -4.05
C ALA A 73 2.18 -11.51 -2.57
N ASN A 74 0.88 -11.61 -2.32
CA ASN A 74 0.34 -11.72 -0.97
C ASN A 74 0.69 -13.06 -0.30
N ALA A 75 0.73 -14.16 -1.05
CA ALA A 75 1.21 -15.45 -0.54
C ALA A 75 2.69 -15.36 -0.13
N PHE A 76 3.52 -14.76 -0.96
CA PHE A 76 4.92 -14.51 -0.66
C PHE A 76 5.12 -13.65 0.60
N TYR A 77 4.31 -12.59 0.77
CA TYR A 77 4.33 -11.78 2.00
C TYR A 77 4.08 -12.64 3.23
N ARG A 78 3.06 -13.51 3.21
CA ARG A 78 2.76 -14.43 4.33
C ARG A 78 3.88 -15.44 4.56
N ASP A 79 4.51 -15.97 3.51
CA ASP A 79 5.67 -16.87 3.62
C ASP A 79 6.84 -16.18 4.32
N VAL A 80 7.15 -14.95 3.94
CA VAL A 80 8.21 -14.16 4.59
C VAL A 80 7.90 -13.91 6.06
N LEU A 81 6.70 -13.47 6.40
CA LEU A 81 6.29 -13.31 7.80
C LEU A 81 6.35 -14.62 8.58
N GLY A 82 5.98 -15.73 7.96
CA GLY A 82 6.08 -17.05 8.54
C GLY A 82 7.52 -17.41 8.92
N VAL A 83 8.48 -17.17 8.02
CA VAL A 83 9.92 -17.38 8.28
C VAL A 83 10.42 -16.49 9.42
N LEU A 84 10.06 -15.20 9.40
CA LEU A 84 10.49 -14.23 10.42
C LEU A 84 9.92 -14.56 11.82
N ALA A 85 8.68 -15.03 11.87
CA ALA A 85 7.98 -15.35 13.11
C ALA A 85 8.35 -16.74 13.69
N ASP A 86 8.94 -17.62 12.89
CA ASP A 86 9.23 -19.01 13.30
C ASP A 86 10.34 -19.04 14.36
N PRO A 87 10.04 -19.44 15.61
CA PRO A 87 11.03 -19.51 16.67
C PRO A 87 12.05 -20.64 16.48
N SER A 88 11.80 -21.60 15.60
CA SER A 88 12.72 -22.69 15.29
C SER A 88 13.84 -22.25 14.32
N ILE A 89 13.65 -21.14 13.60
CA ILE A 89 14.65 -20.59 12.68
C ILE A 89 15.54 -19.60 13.45
N SER A 90 16.82 -19.94 13.58
CA SER A 90 17.77 -19.04 14.23
C SER A 90 17.94 -17.73 13.41
N VAL A 91 18.27 -16.62 14.09
CA VAL A 91 18.54 -15.32 13.42
C VAL A 91 19.56 -15.47 12.29
N ARG A 92 20.56 -16.36 12.49
CA ARG A 92 21.60 -16.65 11.49
C ARG A 92 21.03 -17.32 10.25
N ASP A 93 20.04 -18.20 10.41
CA ASP A 93 19.50 -19.01 9.31
C ASP A 93 18.31 -18.33 8.61
N ARG A 94 17.79 -17.24 9.17
CA ARG A 94 16.64 -16.49 8.61
C ARG A 94 16.88 -16.06 7.17
N ARG A 95 18.08 -15.51 6.87
CA ARG A 95 18.39 -15.07 5.51
C ARG A 95 18.29 -16.23 4.51
N ALA A 96 18.88 -17.36 4.82
CA ALA A 96 18.82 -18.53 3.93
C ALA A 96 17.38 -19.06 3.76
N ALA A 97 16.56 -18.99 4.82
CA ALA A 97 15.15 -19.37 4.74
C ALA A 97 14.33 -18.40 3.88
N LEU A 98 14.61 -17.09 4.00
CA LEU A 98 14.00 -16.05 3.16
C LEU A 98 14.43 -16.17 1.71
N ASP A 99 15.71 -16.43 1.43
CA ASP A 99 16.21 -16.72 0.09
C ASP A 99 15.47 -17.93 -0.52
N GLY A 100 15.21 -18.97 0.28
CA GLY A 100 14.37 -20.10 -0.14
C GLY A 100 12.94 -19.73 -0.47
N ALA A 101 12.31 -18.85 0.30
CA ALA A 101 10.97 -18.33 0.02
C ALA A 101 10.97 -17.49 -1.28
N LEU A 102 11.97 -16.63 -1.45
CA LEU A 102 12.15 -15.81 -2.66
C LEU A 102 12.30 -16.69 -3.90
N GLN A 103 13.12 -17.74 -3.84
CA GLN A 103 13.31 -18.66 -4.98
C GLN A 103 12.01 -19.39 -5.34
N ARG A 104 11.20 -19.79 -4.36
CA ARG A 104 9.85 -20.36 -4.63
C ARG A 104 8.93 -19.34 -5.30
N TYR A 105 8.93 -18.11 -4.84
CA TYR A 105 8.16 -17.02 -5.46
C TYR A 105 8.58 -16.79 -6.91
N LEU A 106 9.86 -16.64 -7.17
CA LEU A 106 10.42 -16.39 -8.50
C LEU A 106 10.33 -17.61 -9.45
N SER A 107 10.02 -18.81 -8.93
CA SER A 107 9.80 -19.99 -9.76
C SER A 107 8.51 -19.94 -10.60
N ARG A 108 7.64 -18.93 -10.36
CA ARG A 108 6.43 -18.65 -11.13
C ARG A 108 6.58 -17.33 -11.90
N PRO A 109 7.41 -17.27 -12.95
CA PRO A 109 7.67 -16.03 -13.69
C PRO A 109 6.40 -15.46 -14.38
N ASP A 110 5.37 -16.27 -14.53
CA ASP A 110 4.05 -15.87 -14.99
C ASP A 110 3.24 -15.05 -13.97
N LEU A 111 3.63 -15.09 -12.68
CA LEU A 111 2.95 -14.41 -11.58
C LEU A 111 3.88 -13.55 -10.72
N ALA A 112 5.19 -13.74 -10.84
CA ALA A 112 6.17 -13.05 -9.99
C ALA A 112 6.49 -11.64 -10.50
N LEU A 113 6.31 -10.65 -9.65
CA LEU A 113 6.84 -9.30 -9.88
C LEU A 113 8.37 -9.31 -9.76
N PRO A 114 9.07 -8.40 -10.46
CA PRO A 114 10.52 -8.26 -10.33
C PRO A 114 10.96 -8.01 -8.88
N SER A 115 12.07 -8.63 -8.50
CA SER A 115 12.73 -8.43 -7.20
C SER A 115 13.70 -7.24 -7.19
N ALA A 116 13.56 -6.33 -8.13
CA ALA A 116 14.23 -5.04 -8.18
C ALA A 116 13.16 -3.93 -8.16
N PRO A 117 13.48 -2.73 -7.61
CA PRO A 117 12.47 -1.71 -7.40
C PRO A 117 12.09 -1.03 -8.70
N LYS A 118 10.83 -0.69 -8.82
CA LYS A 118 10.36 0.23 -9.85
C LYS A 118 10.53 1.68 -9.40
N ASP A 119 10.80 2.55 -10.36
CA ASP A 119 10.74 3.99 -10.19
C ASP A 119 9.28 4.41 -9.90
N MET A 120 9.07 5.30 -8.92
CA MET A 120 7.72 5.81 -8.61
C MET A 120 7.04 6.53 -9.77
N GLY A 121 7.77 6.90 -10.80
CA GLY A 121 7.19 7.39 -12.05
C GLY A 121 6.20 6.42 -12.68
N VAL A 122 6.26 5.12 -12.37
CA VAL A 122 5.27 4.12 -12.82
C VAL A 122 3.84 4.48 -12.40
N LEU A 123 3.67 5.16 -11.28
CA LEU A 123 2.37 5.65 -10.79
C LEU A 123 1.77 6.76 -11.66
N TYR A 124 2.58 7.40 -12.50
CA TYR A 124 2.19 8.56 -13.31
C TYR A 124 2.32 8.31 -14.81
N ASP A 125 2.99 7.21 -15.21
CA ASP A 125 3.31 6.91 -16.60
C ASP A 125 2.22 6.06 -17.27
N HIS A 126 0.97 6.45 -17.04
CA HIS A 126 -0.20 5.86 -17.71
C HIS A 126 -1.31 6.92 -17.87
N PRO A 127 -2.17 6.80 -18.89
CA PRO A 127 -3.14 7.85 -19.20
C PRO A 127 -4.24 8.08 -18.17
N TYR A 128 -4.35 7.22 -17.18
CA TYR A 128 -5.39 7.25 -16.14
C TYR A 128 -4.85 7.64 -14.77
N ALA A 129 -3.58 8.05 -14.72
CA ALA A 129 -2.90 8.40 -13.48
C ALA A 129 -3.68 9.40 -12.63
N LEU A 130 -3.70 9.18 -11.33
CA LEU A 130 -4.38 9.99 -10.33
C LEU A 130 -5.92 9.93 -10.35
N ALA A 131 -6.56 9.15 -11.20
CA ALA A 131 -8.02 9.14 -11.27
C ALA A 131 -8.66 8.63 -9.96
N PHE A 132 -8.10 7.59 -9.33
CA PHE A 132 -8.49 7.13 -8.01
C PHE A 132 -7.99 8.07 -6.92
N ARG A 133 -6.69 8.33 -6.91
CA ARG A 133 -5.98 9.07 -5.87
C ARG A 133 -6.44 10.51 -5.67
N THR A 134 -6.97 11.16 -6.71
CA THR A 134 -7.53 12.51 -6.62
C THR A 134 -9.04 12.54 -6.66
N GLY A 135 -9.66 11.55 -7.29
CA GLY A 135 -11.12 11.45 -7.37
C GLY A 135 -11.76 10.94 -6.08
N TYR A 136 -11.03 10.08 -5.35
CA TYR A 136 -11.49 9.45 -4.11
C TYR A 136 -10.40 9.56 -3.04
N ALA A 137 -10.08 10.79 -2.64
CA ALA A 137 -8.92 11.08 -1.78
C ALA A 137 -9.00 10.42 -0.38
N ASP A 138 -10.20 10.23 0.15
CA ASP A 138 -10.39 9.58 1.44
C ASP A 138 -10.20 8.06 1.34
N LEU A 139 -10.63 7.45 0.22
CA LEU A 139 -10.37 6.04 -0.05
C LEU A 139 -8.90 5.78 -0.35
N ASP A 140 -8.23 6.68 -1.07
CA ASP A 140 -6.79 6.63 -1.28
C ASP A 140 -6.03 6.69 0.05
N GLY A 141 -6.42 7.60 0.95
CA GLY A 141 -5.89 7.67 2.30
C GLY A 141 -6.05 6.37 3.09
N LEU A 142 -7.18 5.70 2.94
CA LEU A 142 -7.45 4.43 3.60
C LEU A 142 -6.58 3.29 3.03
N THR A 143 -6.40 3.22 1.71
CA THR A 143 -5.49 2.27 1.04
C THR A 143 -4.04 2.53 1.42
N TRP A 144 -3.62 3.78 1.42
CA TRP A 144 -2.29 4.18 1.89
C TRP A 144 -2.03 3.70 3.32
N ALA A 145 -2.97 3.93 4.23
CA ALA A 145 -2.86 3.47 5.61
C ALA A 145 -2.79 1.93 5.71
N GLY A 146 -3.51 1.22 4.85
CA GLY A 146 -3.46 -0.24 4.74
C GLY A 146 -2.10 -0.76 4.27
N HIS A 147 -1.50 -0.12 3.26
CA HIS A 147 -0.15 -0.42 2.81
C HIS A 147 0.90 -0.09 3.88
N TRP A 148 0.74 1.03 4.58
CA TRP A 148 1.57 1.38 5.73
C TRP A 148 1.50 0.31 6.82
N LEU A 149 0.31 -0.14 7.20
CA LEU A 149 0.11 -1.18 8.21
C LEU A 149 0.82 -2.48 7.83
N LYS A 150 0.72 -2.89 6.56
CA LYS A 150 1.39 -4.08 6.04
C LYS A 150 2.91 -4.00 6.25
N LEU A 151 3.52 -2.88 5.90
CA LEU A 151 4.95 -2.67 6.07
C LEU A 151 5.32 -2.53 7.56
N ALA A 152 4.60 -1.70 8.31
CA ALA A 152 4.88 -1.44 9.71
C ALA A 152 4.76 -2.69 10.58
N ALA A 153 3.81 -3.58 10.30
CA ALA A 153 3.66 -4.85 11.01
C ALA A 153 4.84 -5.82 10.79
N THR A 154 5.61 -5.62 9.73
CA THR A 154 6.79 -6.45 9.45
C THR A 154 7.94 -6.16 10.42
N GLU A 155 8.08 -4.91 10.88
CA GLU A 155 9.19 -4.48 11.73
C GLU A 155 9.26 -5.20 13.07
N PRO A 156 8.20 -5.28 13.91
CA PRO A 156 8.25 -6.02 15.17
C PRO A 156 8.52 -7.52 14.97
N VAL A 157 8.07 -8.08 13.83
CA VAL A 157 8.32 -9.49 13.53
C VAL A 157 9.79 -9.71 13.15
N THR A 158 10.42 -8.72 12.53
CA THR A 158 11.83 -8.76 12.13
C THR A 158 12.77 -8.54 13.31
N ASP A 159 12.50 -7.53 14.13
CA ASP A 159 13.44 -7.03 15.15
C ASP A 159 13.36 -7.81 16.46
N PHE A 160 12.18 -8.31 16.83
CA PHE A 160 12.01 -8.92 18.15
C PHE A 160 12.05 -10.45 18.11
N PRO A 161 13.04 -11.07 18.82
CA PRO A 161 13.17 -12.53 18.87
C PRO A 161 12.10 -13.19 19.74
N ARG A 162 11.57 -12.49 20.77
CA ARG A 162 10.59 -13.03 21.70
C ARG A 162 9.17 -12.70 21.30
N ARG A 163 8.27 -13.66 21.43
CA ARG A 163 6.86 -13.53 21.05
C ARG A 163 6.19 -12.35 21.75
N GLU A 164 6.39 -12.20 23.06
CA GLU A 164 5.75 -11.14 23.86
C GLU A 164 6.17 -9.74 23.37
N GLN A 165 7.40 -9.60 22.90
CA GLN A 165 7.89 -8.33 22.33
C GLN A 165 7.30 -8.07 20.96
N ARG A 166 7.16 -9.11 20.11
CA ARG A 166 6.49 -8.99 18.81
C ARG A 166 5.02 -8.62 18.97
N ASP A 167 4.31 -9.29 19.89
CA ASP A 167 2.90 -9.02 20.17
C ASP A 167 2.73 -7.56 20.64
N ALA A 168 3.53 -7.08 21.57
CA ALA A 168 3.51 -5.68 22.03
C ALA A 168 3.87 -4.67 20.91
N GLY A 169 4.80 -5.04 20.04
CA GLY A 169 5.13 -4.23 18.84
C GLY A 169 3.97 -4.16 17.85
N LEU A 170 3.30 -5.28 17.58
CA LEU A 170 2.13 -5.35 16.72
C LEU A 170 0.95 -4.56 17.31
N ASP A 171 0.72 -4.63 18.62
CA ASP A 171 -0.28 -3.81 19.33
C ASP A 171 0.01 -2.33 19.14
N THR A 172 1.29 -1.92 19.25
CA THR A 172 1.72 -0.55 19.01
C THR A 172 1.45 -0.11 17.57
N VAL A 173 1.83 -0.92 16.58
CA VAL A 173 1.59 -0.65 15.16
C VAL A 173 0.09 -0.54 14.87
N THR A 174 -0.71 -1.44 15.43
CA THR A 174 -2.17 -1.44 15.28
C THR A 174 -2.78 -0.17 15.88
N ALA A 175 -2.36 0.23 17.08
CA ALA A 175 -2.82 1.47 17.70
C ALA A 175 -2.47 2.71 16.84
N ARG A 176 -1.27 2.74 16.27
CA ARG A 176 -0.84 3.82 15.36
C ARG A 176 -1.65 3.84 14.06
N TYR A 177 -1.98 2.68 13.53
CA TYR A 177 -2.85 2.57 12.35
C TYR A 177 -4.21 3.21 12.62
N PHE A 178 -4.89 2.81 13.69
CA PHE A 178 -6.18 3.40 14.06
C PHE A 178 -6.07 4.89 14.40
N ALA A 179 -4.97 5.33 15.02
CA ALA A 179 -4.73 6.75 15.25
C ALA A 179 -4.62 7.54 13.93
N LYS A 180 -3.99 6.98 12.91
CA LYS A 180 -3.92 7.61 11.57
C LYS A 180 -5.31 7.75 10.95
N LEU A 181 -6.17 6.73 11.07
CA LEU A 181 -7.54 6.77 10.54
C LEU A 181 -8.45 7.72 11.31
N SER A 182 -8.21 7.89 12.62
CA SER A 182 -9.05 8.72 13.51
C SER A 182 -8.65 10.20 13.51
N TYR A 183 -7.52 10.55 12.91
CA TYR A 183 -6.94 11.88 13.00
C TYR A 183 -7.54 12.84 11.98
N GLY A 184 -8.68 13.41 12.38
CA GLY A 184 -9.46 14.36 11.59
C GLY A 184 -10.45 13.64 10.67
N GLU A 185 -11.65 14.11 10.65
CA GLU A 185 -12.70 13.65 9.73
C GLU A 185 -12.47 14.25 8.34
N PRO A 186 -12.39 13.44 7.35
CA PRO A 186 -11.81 12.14 7.07
C PRO A 186 -10.28 12.18 7.01
N PRO A 187 -9.54 11.09 6.73
CA PRO A 187 -8.06 11.10 6.68
C PRO A 187 -7.58 12.07 5.61
N GLN A 188 -7.40 13.31 5.98
CA GLN A 188 -7.42 14.45 5.05
C GLN A 188 -6.13 14.69 4.30
N PHE A 189 -5.03 13.99 4.53
CA PHE A 189 -3.75 14.36 3.90
C PHE A 189 -2.78 13.20 3.81
N PHE A 190 -3.22 12.06 3.29
CA PHE A 190 -2.27 11.08 2.84
C PHE A 190 -1.65 11.51 1.50
N PRO A 191 -0.36 11.23 1.28
CA PRO A 191 0.25 11.50 -0.01
C PRO A 191 -0.43 10.70 -1.11
N SER A 192 -0.53 11.23 -2.30
CA SER A 192 -0.97 10.51 -3.50
C SER A 192 0.05 9.46 -3.98
N GLU A 193 1.04 9.18 -3.16
CA GLU A 193 2.11 8.21 -3.34
C GLU A 193 1.95 7.11 -2.30
N ILE A 194 2.46 5.93 -2.57
CA ILE A 194 2.39 4.82 -1.63
C ILE A 194 3.48 4.91 -0.54
N PRO A 195 3.26 4.32 0.65
CA PRO A 195 4.33 4.13 1.61
C PRO A 195 5.34 3.10 1.08
N LEU A 196 6.64 3.38 1.24
CA LEU A 196 7.72 2.53 0.77
C LEU A 196 8.46 1.86 1.93
N ALA A 197 8.83 0.61 1.74
CA ALA A 197 9.44 -0.23 2.76
C ALA A 197 10.68 0.37 3.44
N PRO A 198 11.65 1.04 2.76
CA PRO A 198 12.84 1.56 3.42
C PRO A 198 12.55 2.60 4.51
N SER A 199 11.45 3.33 4.41
CA SER A 199 11.09 4.34 5.41
C SER A 199 10.22 3.81 6.54
N ILE A 200 9.54 2.68 6.33
CA ILE A 200 8.56 2.13 7.27
C ILE A 200 9.10 0.91 7.99
N SER A 201 9.79 0.03 7.29
CA SER A 201 10.30 -1.25 7.79
C SER A 201 11.77 -1.45 7.40
N PRO A 202 12.69 -0.65 7.94
CA PRO A 202 14.11 -0.75 7.60
C PRO A 202 14.72 -2.11 7.95
N GLY A 203 14.19 -2.82 8.96
CA GLY A 203 14.68 -4.12 9.38
C GLY A 203 14.66 -5.16 8.26
N ILE A 204 13.59 -5.21 7.45
CA ILE A 204 13.50 -6.16 6.34
C ILE A 204 14.51 -5.86 5.23
N ILE A 205 14.89 -4.60 5.03
CA ILE A 205 15.86 -4.20 4.00
C ILE A 205 17.23 -4.82 4.26
N PHE A 206 17.63 -4.96 5.53
CA PHE A 206 18.90 -5.60 5.89
C PHE A 206 18.89 -7.11 5.71
N ILE A 207 17.73 -7.74 5.74
CA ILE A 207 17.60 -9.21 5.71
C ILE A 207 17.21 -9.72 4.32
N SER A 208 16.26 -9.06 3.66
CA SER A 208 15.74 -9.42 2.35
C SER A 208 15.20 -8.18 1.62
N PRO A 209 16.08 -7.33 1.06
CA PRO A 209 15.67 -6.15 0.29
C PRO A 209 14.79 -6.53 -0.91
N GLU A 210 15.01 -7.69 -1.51
CA GLU A 210 14.24 -8.21 -2.63
C GLU A 210 12.76 -8.41 -2.25
N ALA A 211 12.49 -8.91 -1.04
CA ALA A 211 11.11 -9.06 -0.55
C ALA A 211 10.42 -7.72 -0.42
N ALA A 212 11.11 -6.72 0.14
CA ALA A 212 10.59 -5.38 0.30
C ALA A 212 10.29 -4.71 -1.06
N MET A 213 11.19 -4.86 -2.04
CA MET A 213 10.99 -4.34 -3.40
C MET A 213 9.78 -4.99 -4.10
N ILE A 214 9.59 -6.29 -3.94
CA ILE A 214 8.40 -6.99 -4.46
C ILE A 214 7.12 -6.43 -3.84
N TRP A 215 7.12 -6.15 -2.54
CA TRP A 215 5.95 -5.61 -1.84
C TRP A 215 5.61 -4.18 -2.29
N ASP A 216 6.62 -3.33 -2.44
CA ASP A 216 6.44 -1.97 -2.95
C ASP A 216 5.93 -2.00 -4.40
N ASN A 217 6.51 -2.85 -5.26
CA ASN A 217 6.01 -3.04 -6.63
C ASN A 217 4.55 -3.52 -6.66
N ALA A 218 4.18 -4.44 -5.76
CA ALA A 218 2.80 -4.94 -5.67
C ALA A 218 1.83 -3.85 -5.20
N SER A 219 2.26 -3.00 -4.25
CA SER A 219 1.44 -1.89 -3.77
C SER A 219 1.26 -0.83 -4.87
N MET A 220 2.34 -0.45 -5.57
CA MET A 220 2.25 0.46 -6.72
C MET A 220 1.32 -0.07 -7.82
N MET A 221 1.40 -1.38 -8.11
CA MET A 221 0.50 -2.00 -9.09
C MET A 221 -0.96 -1.87 -8.67
N GLN A 222 -1.28 -2.10 -7.39
CA GLN A 222 -2.66 -1.99 -6.89
C GLN A 222 -3.21 -0.58 -7.04
N GLU A 223 -2.39 0.46 -6.80
CA GLU A 223 -2.80 1.85 -7.02
C GLU A 223 -3.06 2.16 -8.51
N VAL A 224 -2.21 1.68 -9.41
CA VAL A 224 -2.43 1.85 -10.85
C VAL A 224 -3.70 1.14 -11.31
N LEU A 225 -3.98 -0.06 -10.79
CA LEU A 225 -5.21 -0.78 -11.10
C LEU A 225 -6.45 -0.03 -10.56
N ALA A 226 -6.37 0.58 -9.37
CA ALA A 226 -7.43 1.42 -8.84
C ALA A 226 -7.67 2.67 -9.69
N ASP A 227 -6.61 3.36 -10.14
CA ASP A 227 -6.72 4.50 -11.07
C ASP A 227 -7.44 4.11 -12.37
N ILE A 228 -7.13 2.93 -12.94
CA ILE A 228 -7.78 2.42 -14.15
C ILE A 228 -9.26 2.17 -13.91
N LEU A 229 -9.62 1.51 -12.81
CA LEU A 229 -11.01 1.21 -12.47
C LEU A 229 -11.83 2.49 -12.25
N ALA A 230 -11.25 3.47 -11.56
CA ALA A 230 -11.90 4.74 -11.22
C ALA A 230 -12.05 5.70 -12.42
N SER A 231 -11.20 5.59 -13.41
CA SER A 231 -11.13 6.60 -14.48
C SER A 231 -12.34 6.55 -15.44
N PRO A 232 -13.04 7.68 -15.64
CA PRO A 232 -14.07 7.79 -16.66
C PRO A 232 -13.52 7.76 -18.10
N ALA A 233 -12.23 8.01 -18.28
CA ALA A 233 -11.60 8.09 -19.60
C ALA A 233 -11.24 6.73 -20.21
N VAL A 234 -11.30 5.64 -19.41
CA VAL A 234 -10.96 4.29 -19.87
C VAL A 234 -12.03 3.79 -20.83
N LYS A 235 -11.62 3.42 -22.04
CA LYS A 235 -12.51 2.85 -23.06
C LYS A 235 -12.60 1.32 -23.00
N ASP A 236 -11.49 0.68 -22.67
CA ASP A 236 -11.39 -0.76 -22.52
C ASP A 236 -10.64 -1.07 -21.21
N VAL A 237 -11.42 -1.29 -20.15
CA VAL A 237 -10.88 -1.52 -18.81
C VAL A 237 -10.02 -2.78 -18.79
N ARG A 238 -10.43 -3.85 -19.48
CA ARG A 238 -9.67 -5.10 -19.50
C ARG A 238 -8.31 -4.92 -20.15
N ALA A 239 -8.26 -4.29 -21.32
CA ALA A 239 -6.99 -4.02 -22.00
C ALA A 239 -6.05 -3.13 -21.18
N ALA A 240 -6.60 -2.11 -20.50
CA ALA A 240 -5.82 -1.23 -19.65
C ALA A 240 -5.25 -1.94 -18.41
N LEU A 241 -6.04 -2.82 -17.76
CA LEU A 241 -5.56 -3.63 -16.64
C LEU A 241 -4.47 -4.61 -17.07
N ASP A 242 -4.65 -5.29 -18.21
CA ASP A 242 -3.67 -6.23 -18.73
C ASP A 242 -2.35 -5.52 -19.09
N GLU A 243 -2.41 -4.33 -19.72
CA GLU A 243 -1.24 -3.50 -20.03
C GLU A 243 -0.50 -3.06 -18.75
N ALA A 244 -1.24 -2.63 -17.72
CA ALA A 244 -0.64 -2.28 -16.44
C ALA A 244 0.11 -3.45 -15.80
N VAL A 245 -0.48 -4.64 -15.82
CA VAL A 245 0.19 -5.86 -15.31
C VAL A 245 1.44 -6.19 -16.13
N ASP A 246 1.39 -6.05 -17.47
CA ASP A 246 2.56 -6.22 -18.33
C ASP A 246 3.70 -5.28 -17.92
N HIS A 247 3.40 -4.01 -17.71
CA HIS A 247 4.38 -3.00 -17.26
C HIS A 247 5.00 -3.35 -15.89
N PHE A 248 4.19 -3.82 -14.94
CA PHE A 248 4.71 -4.19 -13.63
C PHE A 248 5.53 -5.49 -13.65
N MET A 249 5.20 -6.44 -14.50
CA MET A 249 5.93 -7.70 -14.65
C MET A 249 7.17 -7.58 -15.53
N ASP A 250 7.27 -6.56 -16.38
CA ASP A 250 8.44 -6.32 -17.23
C ASP A 250 9.64 -5.89 -16.37
N PRO A 251 10.72 -6.70 -16.32
CA PRO A 251 11.91 -6.39 -15.52
C PRO A 251 12.77 -5.26 -16.13
N THR A 252 12.35 -4.65 -17.21
CA THR A 252 13.04 -3.52 -17.86
C THR A 252 12.26 -2.22 -17.82
N TYR A 253 10.94 -2.28 -17.57
CA TYR A 253 10.09 -1.10 -17.57
C TYR A 253 10.16 -0.35 -16.24
N ARG A 254 10.55 0.93 -16.30
CA ARG A 254 10.61 1.83 -15.13
C ARG A 254 11.37 1.25 -13.92
N MET A 255 12.46 0.53 -14.18
CA MET A 255 13.30 0.02 -13.10
C MET A 255 14.25 1.10 -12.59
N THR A 256 14.53 1.06 -11.28
CA THR A 256 15.57 1.88 -10.64
C THR A 256 16.57 0.99 -9.89
N VAL A 257 17.61 1.60 -9.34
CA VAL A 257 18.57 0.87 -8.50
C VAL A 257 18.17 0.96 -7.03
N GLN A 258 18.55 -0.04 -6.25
CA GLN A 258 18.21 -0.12 -4.83
C GLN A 258 18.53 1.17 -4.06
N GLY A 259 19.71 1.76 -4.28
CA GLY A 259 20.11 2.97 -3.57
C GLY A 259 19.24 4.21 -3.89
N GLU A 260 18.76 4.33 -5.14
CA GLU A 260 17.83 5.41 -5.49
C GLU A 260 16.46 5.20 -4.87
N TRP A 261 15.96 3.96 -4.86
CA TRP A 261 14.72 3.60 -4.18
C TRP A 261 14.79 3.88 -2.67
N GLU A 262 15.88 3.51 -2.00
CA GLU A 262 16.08 3.82 -0.59
C GLU A 262 16.12 5.32 -0.31
N ILE A 263 16.85 6.09 -1.13
CA ILE A 263 16.93 7.56 -0.99
C ILE A 263 15.56 8.19 -1.24
N MET A 264 14.84 7.74 -2.24
CA MET A 264 13.50 8.23 -2.56
C MET A 264 12.54 7.95 -1.39
N ALA A 265 12.52 6.72 -0.89
CA ALA A 265 11.72 6.34 0.27
C ALA A 265 12.03 7.18 1.51
N LEU A 266 13.31 7.41 1.81
CA LEU A 266 13.71 8.22 2.94
C LEU A 266 13.33 9.70 2.79
N ARG A 267 13.42 10.26 1.60
CA ARG A 267 12.97 11.64 1.33
C ARG A 267 11.48 11.83 1.58
N HIS A 268 10.68 10.89 1.11
CA HIS A 268 9.22 10.92 1.30
C HIS A 268 8.83 10.47 2.71
N GLY A 269 9.52 9.47 3.26
CA GLY A 269 9.19 8.88 4.55
C GLY A 269 9.30 9.80 5.74
N ILE A 270 10.31 10.66 5.76
CA ILE A 270 10.53 11.60 6.88
C ILE A 270 9.38 12.59 7.01
N PHE A 271 8.76 13.00 5.89
CA PHE A 271 7.74 14.05 5.89
C PHE A 271 6.31 13.50 5.79
N PHE A 272 6.11 12.37 5.12
CA PHE A 272 4.78 11.91 4.73
C PHE A 272 4.41 10.53 5.25
N GLN A 273 5.38 9.65 5.49
CA GLN A 273 5.10 8.23 5.80
C GLN A 273 5.16 7.89 7.30
N GLY A 274 5.41 8.89 8.15
CA GLY A 274 5.23 8.73 9.60
C GLY A 274 6.36 8.03 10.35
N GLY A 275 7.57 8.02 9.83
CA GLY A 275 8.77 7.64 10.57
C GLY A 275 8.78 6.20 11.10
N TYR A 276 9.65 5.94 12.06
CA TYR A 276 9.88 4.60 12.62
C TYR A 276 8.65 4.06 13.36
N PRO A 277 8.12 2.88 13.02
CA PRO A 277 6.81 2.43 13.50
C PRO A 277 6.75 2.10 14.99
N LEU A 278 7.87 1.77 15.61
CA LEU A 278 7.94 1.33 17.02
C LEU A 278 8.25 2.45 18.01
N GLY A 279 8.57 3.65 17.52
CA GLY A 279 8.80 4.81 18.37
C GLY A 279 7.50 5.46 18.88
N VAL A 280 7.66 6.44 19.74
CA VAL A 280 6.59 7.41 20.04
C VAL A 280 6.17 8.05 18.72
N LEU A 281 4.87 8.25 18.51
CA LEU A 281 4.36 8.99 17.37
C LEU A 281 5.16 10.28 17.22
N LEU A 282 5.82 10.47 16.08
CA LEU A 282 6.53 11.70 15.82
C LEU A 282 5.52 12.85 15.80
N GLU A 283 5.96 14.04 16.16
CA GLU A 283 5.10 15.22 16.10
C GLU A 283 4.52 15.42 14.68
N SER A 284 5.27 15.02 13.65
CA SER A 284 4.80 14.97 12.27
C SER A 284 3.65 13.97 12.05
N GLU A 285 3.63 12.83 12.73
CA GLU A 285 2.52 11.87 12.67
C GLU A 285 1.28 12.37 13.44
N LEU A 286 1.52 13.09 14.54
CA LEU A 286 0.47 13.72 15.34
C LEU A 286 -0.10 14.98 14.68
N ASN A 287 0.69 15.65 13.84
CA ASN A 287 0.37 16.92 13.22
C ASN A 287 0.19 16.85 11.70
N VAL A 288 -0.01 15.66 11.11
CA VAL A 288 -0.29 15.55 9.68
C VAL A 288 -1.47 16.46 9.29
N GLY A 289 -2.52 16.50 10.10
CA GLY A 289 -3.62 17.47 9.93
C GLY A 289 -3.21 18.92 10.19
N GLY A 290 -2.33 19.19 11.17
CA GLY A 290 -1.92 20.55 11.54
C GLY A 290 -0.96 21.19 10.54
N HIS A 291 -0.07 20.41 9.96
CA HIS A 291 0.93 20.93 9.00
C HIS A 291 0.28 21.36 7.67
N PHE A 292 -0.72 20.64 7.22
CA PHE A 292 -1.48 20.97 6.01
C PHE A 292 -2.65 21.93 6.26
N ALA A 293 -3.12 22.06 7.51
CA ALA A 293 -4.06 23.11 7.85
C ALA A 293 -3.48 24.50 7.56
N HIS A 294 -2.17 24.71 7.79
CA HIS A 294 -1.50 25.95 7.42
C HIS A 294 -1.43 26.21 5.91
N LEU A 295 -1.30 25.18 5.09
CA LEU A 295 -1.37 25.32 3.62
C LEU A 295 -2.78 25.67 3.16
N ARG A 296 -3.79 25.13 3.81
CA ARG A 296 -5.19 25.41 3.53
C ARG A 296 -5.58 26.84 3.88
N ASP A 297 -5.00 27.39 4.94
CA ASP A 297 -5.27 28.75 5.44
C ASP A 297 -4.32 29.81 4.87
N GLY A 298 -3.42 29.45 3.93
CA GLY A 298 -2.48 30.38 3.29
C GLY A 298 -1.37 30.91 4.18
N GLY A 299 -1.10 30.24 5.31
CA GLY A 299 -0.02 30.59 6.23
C GLY A 299 1.36 30.19 5.71
N PRO A 300 2.44 30.84 6.19
CA PRO A 300 3.80 30.48 5.79
C PRO A 300 4.17 29.08 6.28
N ILE A 301 4.81 28.28 5.40
CA ILE A 301 5.32 26.96 5.73
C ILE A 301 6.49 27.15 6.71
N VAL A 302 6.28 26.82 7.98
CA VAL A 302 7.37 26.76 8.98
C VAL A 302 7.93 25.34 8.94
N ILE A 303 9.13 25.16 8.37
CA ILE A 303 9.86 23.91 8.42
C ILE A 303 10.63 23.90 9.76
N PRO A 304 10.30 22.99 10.72
CA PRO A 304 11.04 22.91 11.97
C PRO A 304 12.51 22.57 11.70
N GLY A 305 13.42 23.40 12.13
CA GLY A 305 14.87 23.17 12.04
C GLY A 305 15.63 23.95 10.96
N MET A 306 14.97 24.78 10.16
CA MET A 306 15.70 25.75 9.34
C MET A 306 15.90 27.07 10.13
N PRO A 307 17.12 27.55 10.30
CA PRO A 307 17.35 28.86 10.93
C PRO A 307 16.94 29.99 9.99
N GLY A 308 15.96 30.75 10.40
CA GLY A 308 15.71 32.14 9.97
C GLY A 308 15.17 32.32 8.53
N GLN A 309 13.85 32.42 8.41
CA GLN A 309 13.22 33.44 7.57
C GLN A 309 12.31 34.30 8.44
#